data_fb8fe0bbf556dbbb3d32f4939ef78a1c
#
_entry.id   fb8fe0bbf556dbbb3d32f4939ef78a1c
#
_cell.length_a   1.000
_cell.length_b   1.000
_cell.length_c   1.000
_cell.angle_alpha   90.00
_cell.angle_beta   90.00
_cell.angle_gamma   90.00
#
_symmetry.space_group_name_H-M   'P 1'
#
loop_
_entity.id
_entity.type
_entity.pdbx_description
1 polymer ?
#
loop_
_entity_poly.entity_id
_entity_poly.type
_entity_poly.pdbx_seq_one_letter_code
_entity_poly.pdbx_strand_id
1 'polypeptide(L)'
;MLRPDFSPWNHPVVISLGPLVGAIAAGCPAVVKPSEISANAANALTDLIPKYLDPNAYAVVIGAIPETTYRLSLKWDFILFTGGCAIGKVVAAAAAKHTTPCALELGRALPVVIADDTDLDLAAKRILWG
;
A
#
# COMPACT_ATOMS: atom_id res chain seq x y z
N MET A 1 8.03 -16.77 2.65
CA MET A 1 8.45 -15.35 2.57
C MET A 1 7.26 -14.50 2.94
N LEU A 2 7.25 -13.90 4.14
CA LEU A 2 6.13 -13.13 4.68
C LEU A 2 6.28 -11.65 4.32
N ARG A 3 5.21 -11.04 3.76
CA ARG A 3 5.22 -9.68 3.18
C ARG A 3 4.12 -8.81 3.77
N PRO A 4 4.42 -7.74 4.51
CA PRO A 4 3.45 -6.70 4.82
C PRO A 4 3.28 -5.75 3.63
N ASP A 5 2.04 -5.37 3.38
CA ASP A 5 1.61 -4.33 2.47
C ASP A 5 0.93 -3.21 3.27
N PHE A 6 1.52 -2.03 3.27
CA PHE A 6 0.97 -0.83 3.90
C PHE A 6 0.34 0.06 2.84
N SER A 7 -0.99 0.11 2.83
CA SER A 7 -1.77 0.76 1.77
C SER A 7 -2.30 2.13 2.20
N PRO A 8 -2.37 3.11 1.27
CA PRO A 8 -2.87 4.45 1.54
C PRO A 8 -4.40 4.52 1.56
N TRP A 9 -4.94 5.69 1.90
CA TRP A 9 -6.38 5.94 2.03
C TRP A 9 -7.07 6.30 0.70
N ASN A 10 -6.35 6.84 -0.27
CA ASN A 10 -6.93 7.43 -1.49
C ASN A 10 -7.41 6.40 -2.53
N HIS A 11 -6.85 5.19 -2.52
CA HIS A 11 -7.30 4.06 -3.33
C HIS A 11 -7.33 2.78 -2.49
N PRO A 12 -8.19 2.72 -1.45
CA PRO A 12 -8.06 1.76 -0.36
C PRO A 12 -8.28 0.31 -0.78
N VAL A 13 -9.03 0.05 -1.85
CA VAL A 13 -9.27 -1.31 -2.35
C VAL A 13 -8.19 -1.73 -3.34
N VAL A 14 -7.95 -0.92 -4.37
CA VAL A 14 -7.03 -1.28 -5.48
C VAL A 14 -5.60 -1.43 -4.98
N ILE A 15 -5.12 -0.50 -4.14
CA ILE A 15 -3.73 -0.53 -3.67
C ILE A 15 -3.54 -1.56 -2.55
N SER A 16 -4.59 -1.98 -1.86
CA SER A 16 -4.50 -3.11 -0.92
C SER A 16 -4.56 -4.47 -1.63
N LEU A 17 -5.40 -4.62 -2.64
CA LEU A 17 -5.59 -5.93 -3.30
C LEU A 17 -4.60 -6.17 -4.45
N GLY A 18 -4.15 -5.13 -5.15
CA GLY A 18 -3.20 -5.29 -6.25
C GLY A 18 -1.90 -6.00 -5.84
N PRO A 19 -1.19 -5.53 -4.82
CA PRO A 19 -0.01 -6.21 -4.29
C PRO A 19 -0.30 -7.60 -3.73
N LEU A 20 -1.48 -7.78 -3.10
CA LEU A 20 -1.90 -9.08 -2.59
C LEU A 20 -2.04 -10.12 -3.71
N VAL A 21 -2.59 -9.73 -4.87
CA VAL A 21 -2.65 -10.61 -6.06
C VAL A 21 -1.23 -11.05 -6.48
N GLY A 22 -0.28 -10.14 -6.48
CA GLY A 22 1.12 -10.45 -6.77
C GLY A 22 1.75 -11.41 -5.75
N ALA A 23 1.43 -11.24 -4.46
CA ALA A 23 1.89 -12.12 -3.40
C ALA A 23 1.30 -13.55 -3.56
N ILE A 24 0.00 -13.65 -3.85
CA ILE A 24 -0.69 -14.92 -4.11
C ILE A 24 -0.06 -15.63 -5.32
N ALA A 25 0.13 -14.92 -6.43
CA ALA A 25 0.74 -15.47 -7.63
C ALA A 25 2.16 -16.00 -7.40
N ALA A 26 2.89 -15.38 -6.48
CA ALA A 26 4.24 -15.80 -6.08
C ALA A 26 4.24 -16.88 -4.97
N GLY A 27 3.09 -17.38 -4.52
CA GLY A 27 2.98 -18.30 -3.40
C GLY A 27 3.49 -17.76 -2.06
N CYS A 28 3.43 -16.45 -1.87
CA CYS A 28 3.96 -15.78 -0.68
C CYS A 28 2.82 -15.41 0.27
N PRO A 29 2.86 -15.81 1.56
CA PRO A 29 1.97 -15.27 2.57
C PRO A 29 2.12 -13.75 2.70
N ALA A 30 1.01 -13.07 2.99
CA ALA A 30 0.99 -11.62 3.08
C ALA A 30 0.10 -11.10 4.21
N VAL A 31 0.50 -9.96 4.76
CA VAL A 31 -0.28 -9.20 5.73
C VAL A 31 -0.60 -7.84 5.14
N VAL A 32 -1.87 -7.56 4.89
CA VAL A 32 -2.33 -6.27 4.37
C VAL A 32 -2.68 -5.36 5.55
N LYS A 33 -2.11 -4.15 5.57
CA LYS A 33 -2.48 -3.10 6.52
C LYS A 33 -3.10 -1.93 5.76
N PRO A 34 -4.43 -1.88 5.63
CA PRO A 34 -5.13 -0.73 5.05
C PRO A 34 -4.93 0.53 5.90
N SER A 35 -5.18 1.70 5.30
CA SER A 35 -5.17 2.95 6.06
C SER A 35 -6.34 3.03 7.04
N GLU A 36 -6.06 3.49 8.26
CA GLU A 36 -7.06 3.79 9.29
C GLU A 36 -8.00 4.94 8.89
N ILE A 37 -7.58 5.81 7.99
CA ILE A 37 -8.39 6.92 7.47
C ILE A 37 -9.55 6.40 6.62
N SER A 38 -9.38 5.28 5.92
CA SER A 38 -10.43 4.61 5.13
C SER A 38 -11.08 3.46 5.91
N ALA A 39 -11.57 3.72 7.12
CA ALA A 39 -12.02 2.71 8.07
C ALA A 39 -13.07 1.74 7.51
N ASN A 40 -14.05 2.22 6.74
CA ASN A 40 -15.08 1.35 6.14
C ASN A 40 -14.48 0.35 5.13
N ALA A 41 -13.56 0.80 4.30
CA ALA A 41 -12.87 -0.10 3.36
C ALA A 41 -11.96 -1.08 4.11
N ALA A 42 -11.25 -0.63 5.13
CA ALA A 42 -10.40 -1.48 5.97
C ALA A 42 -11.22 -2.59 6.66
N ASN A 43 -12.38 -2.25 7.24
CA ASN A 43 -13.29 -3.22 7.85
C ASN A 43 -13.81 -4.22 6.83
N ALA A 44 -14.24 -3.77 5.65
CA ALA A 44 -14.69 -4.67 4.59
C ALA A 44 -13.60 -5.66 4.15
N LEU A 45 -12.35 -5.20 4.00
CA LEU A 45 -11.22 -6.09 3.69
C LEU A 45 -10.95 -7.10 4.81
N THR A 46 -11.06 -6.67 6.07
CA THR A 46 -10.91 -7.55 7.24
C THR A 46 -11.96 -8.64 7.28
N ASP A 47 -13.19 -8.32 6.89
CA ASP A 47 -14.30 -9.27 6.88
C ASP A 47 -14.28 -10.22 5.66
N LEU A 48 -13.81 -9.73 4.52
CA LEU A 48 -13.88 -10.47 3.25
C LEU A 48 -12.66 -11.35 3.01
N ILE A 49 -11.45 -10.86 3.25
CA ILE A 49 -10.23 -11.62 2.93
C ILE A 49 -10.23 -13.02 3.57
N PRO A 50 -10.52 -13.21 4.86
CA PRO A 50 -10.51 -14.55 5.46
C PRO A 50 -11.67 -15.47 5.00
N LYS A 51 -12.68 -14.93 4.31
CA LYS A 51 -13.77 -15.74 3.73
C LYS A 51 -13.38 -16.39 2.40
N TYR A 52 -12.43 -15.79 1.68
CA TYR A 52 -12.09 -16.21 0.32
C TYR A 52 -10.64 -16.68 0.18
N LEU A 53 -9.78 -16.36 1.14
CA LEU A 53 -8.37 -16.74 1.14
C LEU A 53 -8.03 -17.51 2.43
N ASP A 54 -6.97 -18.33 2.37
CA ASP A 54 -6.48 -19.04 3.56
C ASP A 54 -6.02 -18.07 4.66
N PRO A 55 -6.68 -18.02 5.83
CA PRO A 55 -6.35 -17.10 6.91
C PRO A 55 -4.99 -17.40 7.56
N ASN A 56 -4.39 -18.56 7.33
CA ASN A 56 -3.04 -18.87 7.79
C ASN A 56 -1.97 -18.28 6.89
N ALA A 57 -2.33 -17.91 5.66
CA ALA A 57 -1.41 -17.30 4.69
C ALA A 57 -1.68 -15.81 4.45
N TYR A 58 -2.92 -15.37 4.54
CA TYR A 58 -3.32 -14.01 4.20
C TYR A 58 -4.15 -13.39 5.30
N ALA A 59 -3.67 -12.29 5.86
CA ALA A 59 -4.33 -11.59 6.95
C ALA A 59 -4.47 -10.09 6.67
N VAL A 60 -5.53 -9.49 7.20
CA VAL A 60 -5.68 -8.04 7.26
C VAL A 60 -5.48 -7.58 8.69
N VAL A 61 -4.74 -6.52 8.89
CA VAL A 61 -4.46 -6.01 10.22
C VAL A 61 -4.77 -4.53 10.26
N ILE A 62 -5.75 -4.16 11.07
CA ILE A 62 -6.13 -2.77 11.32
C ILE A 62 -5.21 -2.19 12.41
N GLY A 63 -4.99 -0.89 12.35
CA GLY A 63 -4.26 -0.15 13.37
C GLY A 63 -3.73 1.17 12.85
N ALA A 64 -3.44 2.07 13.78
CA ALA A 64 -2.88 3.38 13.51
C ALA A 64 -1.35 3.39 13.72
N ILE A 65 -0.79 4.52 14.14
CA ILE A 65 0.67 4.70 14.29
C ILE A 65 1.31 3.69 15.26
N PRO A 66 0.75 3.42 16.46
CA PRO A 66 1.40 2.50 17.41
C PRO A 66 1.53 1.08 16.85
N GLU A 67 0.44 0.54 16.29
CA GLU A 67 0.41 -0.81 15.73
C GLU A 67 1.28 -0.94 14.48
N THR A 68 1.32 0.11 13.65
CA THR A 68 2.19 0.17 12.48
C THR A 68 3.66 0.20 12.88
N THR A 69 4.01 0.99 13.90
CA THR A 69 5.37 1.06 14.43
C THR A 69 5.83 -0.28 14.99
N TYR A 70 4.96 -0.96 15.75
CA TYR A 70 5.26 -2.30 16.25
C TYR A 70 5.52 -3.29 15.09
N ARG A 71 4.67 -3.29 14.05
CA ARG A 71 4.87 -4.18 12.88
C ARG A 71 6.15 -3.88 12.13
N LEU A 72 6.51 -2.61 11.99
CA LEU A 72 7.78 -2.20 11.37
C LEU A 72 9.01 -2.58 12.20
N SER A 73 8.85 -2.91 13.49
CA SER A 73 9.94 -3.43 14.32
C SER A 73 10.21 -4.93 14.12
N LEU A 74 9.27 -5.65 13.50
CA LEU A 74 9.40 -7.08 13.23
C LEU A 74 10.29 -7.32 11.99
N LYS A 75 10.93 -8.48 11.95
CA LYS A 75 11.68 -8.92 10.78
C LYS A 75 10.72 -9.48 9.73
N TRP A 76 10.73 -8.87 8.55
CA TRP A 76 9.97 -9.29 7.38
C TRP A 76 10.92 -9.77 6.28
N ASP A 77 10.42 -10.56 5.34
CA ASP A 77 11.20 -10.95 4.16
C ASP A 77 11.15 -9.91 3.05
N PHE A 78 10.08 -9.11 3.01
CA PHE A 78 9.89 -8.00 2.07
C PHE A 78 8.84 -7.05 2.63
N ILE A 79 8.97 -5.74 2.38
CA ILE A 79 7.99 -4.73 2.77
C ILE A 79 7.55 -3.96 1.52
N LEU A 80 6.24 -3.86 1.30
CA LEU A 80 5.66 -2.92 0.35
C LEU A 80 4.98 -1.78 1.11
N PHE A 81 5.24 -0.56 0.70
CA PHE A 81 4.61 0.63 1.25
C PHE A 81 4.19 1.57 0.12
N THR A 82 2.94 2.00 0.14
CA THR A 82 2.44 3.08 -0.72
C THR A 82 1.94 4.22 0.15
N GLY A 83 2.46 5.44 -0.08
CA GLY A 83 2.06 6.61 0.71
C GLY A 83 3.00 7.80 0.56
N GLY A 84 2.96 8.71 1.54
CA GLY A 84 3.78 9.93 1.53
C GLY A 84 5.26 9.67 1.80
N CYS A 85 6.13 10.51 1.21
CA CYS A 85 7.60 10.39 1.33
C CYS A 85 8.10 10.43 2.78
N ALA A 86 7.44 11.18 3.66
CA ALA A 86 7.85 11.27 5.06
C ALA A 86 7.75 9.91 5.77
N ILE A 87 6.63 9.21 5.59
CA ILE A 87 6.42 7.87 6.16
C ILE A 87 7.26 6.83 5.42
N GLY A 88 7.44 6.96 4.10
CA GLY A 88 8.34 6.09 3.34
C GLY A 88 9.76 6.05 3.89
N LYS A 89 10.29 7.19 4.33
CA LYS A 89 11.61 7.26 5.01
C LYS A 89 11.62 6.46 6.32
N VAL A 90 10.53 6.51 7.11
CA VAL A 90 10.41 5.73 8.34
C VAL A 90 10.39 4.23 8.04
N VAL A 91 9.64 3.82 7.01
CA VAL A 91 9.57 2.42 6.57
C VAL A 91 10.94 1.94 6.09
N ALA A 92 11.64 2.72 5.27
CA ALA A 92 12.98 2.39 4.80
C ALA A 92 13.98 2.23 5.95
N ALA A 93 13.95 3.14 6.92
CA ALA A 93 14.82 3.06 8.11
C ALA A 93 14.52 1.83 8.97
N ALA A 94 13.25 1.44 9.09
CA ALA A 94 12.85 0.23 9.80
C ALA A 94 13.30 -1.04 9.06
N ALA A 95 13.11 -1.10 7.74
CA ALA A 95 13.55 -2.20 6.89
C ALA A 95 15.08 -2.42 6.96
N ALA A 96 15.84 -1.33 6.97
CA ALA A 96 17.30 -1.37 7.04
C ALA A 96 17.83 -2.05 8.30
N LYS A 97 17.12 -2.00 9.44
CA LYS A 97 17.51 -2.67 10.69
C LYS A 97 17.62 -4.19 10.55
N HIS A 98 16.87 -4.77 9.65
CA HIS A 98 16.84 -6.20 9.38
C HIS A 98 17.36 -6.57 8.00
N THR A 99 17.93 -5.59 7.26
CA THR A 99 18.31 -5.77 5.84
C THR A 99 17.16 -6.30 4.98
N THR A 100 15.92 -5.95 5.34
CA THR A 100 14.72 -6.35 4.62
C THR A 100 14.60 -5.54 3.33
N PRO A 101 14.48 -6.16 2.15
CA PRO A 101 14.19 -5.43 0.92
C PRO A 101 12.81 -4.78 1.01
N CYS A 102 12.69 -3.55 0.49
CA CYS A 102 11.41 -2.85 0.46
C CYS A 102 11.16 -2.17 -0.89
N ALA A 103 9.90 -2.16 -1.32
CA ALA A 103 9.40 -1.32 -2.40
C ALA A 103 8.62 -0.15 -1.81
N LEU A 104 8.94 1.05 -2.25
CA LEU A 104 8.33 2.29 -1.79
C LEU A 104 7.67 2.99 -2.97
N GLU A 105 6.35 2.94 -3.01
CA GLU A 105 5.52 3.66 -3.95
C GLU A 105 5.11 5.00 -3.31
N LEU A 106 5.83 6.06 -3.68
CA LEU A 106 5.73 7.35 -3.01
C LEU A 106 5.00 8.37 -3.87
N GLY A 107 4.15 9.19 -3.23
CA GLY A 107 3.51 10.33 -3.88
C GLY A 107 4.54 11.36 -4.35
N ARG A 108 4.36 11.85 -5.58
CA ARG A 108 5.24 12.85 -6.20
C ARG A 108 4.48 13.65 -7.25
N ALA A 109 5.00 14.82 -7.60
CA ALA A 109 4.56 15.53 -8.80
C ALA A 109 5.03 14.75 -10.03
N LEU A 110 4.09 14.32 -10.87
CA LEU A 110 4.39 13.64 -12.12
C LEU A 110 4.43 14.66 -13.26
N PRO A 111 5.34 14.52 -14.23
CA PRO A 111 5.33 15.35 -15.42
C PRO A 111 4.10 15.04 -16.27
N VAL A 112 3.48 16.09 -16.83
CA VAL A 112 2.38 15.98 -17.75
C VAL A 112 2.86 16.47 -19.11
N VAL A 113 2.65 15.66 -20.15
CA VAL A 113 2.93 16.03 -21.54
C VAL A 113 1.61 16.21 -22.26
N ILE A 114 1.41 17.38 -22.87
CA ILE A 114 0.22 17.69 -23.65
C ILE A 114 0.63 17.70 -25.12
N ALA A 115 -0.05 16.91 -25.95
CA ALA A 115 0.18 16.87 -27.38
C ALA A 115 -0.45 18.09 -28.08
N ASP A 116 0.07 18.44 -29.24
CA ASP A 116 -0.32 19.67 -29.96
C ASP A 116 -1.78 19.68 -30.43
N ASP A 117 -2.39 18.52 -30.61
CA ASP A 117 -3.79 18.32 -31.04
C ASP A 117 -4.78 18.21 -29.86
N THR A 118 -4.33 18.44 -28.63
CA THR A 118 -5.16 18.29 -27.43
C THR A 118 -6.05 19.53 -27.21
N ASP A 119 -7.31 19.29 -26.80
CA ASP A 119 -8.16 20.33 -26.23
C ASP A 119 -7.57 20.82 -24.90
N LEU A 120 -7.05 22.05 -24.91
CA LEU A 120 -6.34 22.61 -23.75
C LEU A 120 -7.26 22.87 -22.55
N ASP A 121 -8.54 23.22 -22.79
CA ASP A 121 -9.49 23.45 -21.69
C ASP A 121 -9.85 22.16 -20.98
N LEU A 122 -9.99 21.07 -21.74
CA LEU A 122 -10.21 19.74 -21.16
C LEU A 122 -8.96 19.23 -20.45
N ALA A 123 -7.78 19.43 -21.03
CA ALA A 123 -6.51 19.04 -20.43
C ALA A 123 -6.29 19.76 -19.09
N ALA A 124 -6.50 21.08 -19.05
CA ALA A 124 -6.38 21.86 -17.82
C ALA A 124 -7.31 21.36 -16.71
N LYS A 125 -8.58 21.08 -17.03
CA LYS A 125 -9.56 20.52 -16.07
C LYS A 125 -9.11 19.16 -15.52
N ARG A 126 -8.57 18.28 -16.37
CA ARG A 126 -8.10 16.96 -15.96
C ARG A 126 -6.84 17.02 -15.11
N ILE A 127 -5.89 17.91 -15.44
CA ILE A 127 -4.67 18.12 -14.66
C ILE A 127 -4.97 18.69 -13.27
N LEU A 128 -5.94 19.61 -13.17
CA LEU A 128 -6.34 20.19 -11.89
C LEU A 128 -7.14 19.23 -11.00
N TRP A 129 -7.78 18.23 -11.61
CA TRP A 129 -8.53 17.21 -10.87
C TRP A 129 -7.64 16.09 -10.31
N GLY A 130 -6.58 15.69 -10.98
CA GLY A 130 -5.67 14.60 -10.63
C GLY A 130 -4.41 15.07 -10.00
#